data_681347af04074c358f8155925140a5ec
#
_entry.id   681347af04074c358f8155925140a5ec
#
_cell.length_a   1.000
_cell.length_b   1.000
_cell.length_c   1.000
_cell.angle_alpha   90.00
_cell.angle_beta   90.00
_cell.angle_gamma   90.00
#
_symmetry.space_group_name_H-M   'P 1'
#
loop_
_entity.id
_entity.type
_entity.pdbx_description
1 polymer ?
#
loop_
_entity_poly.entity_id
_entity_poly.type
_entity_poly.pdbx_seq_one_letter_code
_entity_poly.pdbx_strand_id
1 'polypeptide(L)'
;MSGKIVNYYDGSLECKGYLSVPKSTHDLPLVLVGHTWKGRSEFEDQKVAALNELGYAALSIDLYGGGVNGQSVEENQALIEPFIKDRQLFRQRLISAVEFGKTIKGVDSSKIALIGFCFGGLAAIELARSGYEISGCVSFHGLLNQSDQPFQKVNTKLLVLHGDKDPMVSSNQILALQDEMTESEADWQFISYGNTYHAFTNPAANDIEMGTVYNHDSDIRSWTAMSNFLEEVFSNVNK
;
A
#
# COMPACT_ATOMS: atom_id res chain seq x y z
N MET A 1 -17.18 -12.87 -1.97
CA MET A 1 -16.67 -14.04 -1.18
C MET A 1 -16.21 -13.51 0.17
N SER A 2 -16.42 -14.24 1.27
CA SER A 2 -15.92 -13.79 2.58
C SER A 2 -14.48 -14.25 2.75
N GLY A 3 -13.59 -13.35 3.07
CA GLY A 3 -12.22 -13.66 3.47
C GLY A 3 -12.15 -14.22 4.90
N LYS A 4 -10.96 -14.51 5.37
CA LYS A 4 -10.68 -15.02 6.71
C LYS A 4 -9.48 -14.34 7.33
N ILE A 5 -9.48 -14.26 8.65
CA ILE A 5 -8.28 -13.85 9.38
C ILE A 5 -7.21 -14.94 9.25
N VAL A 6 -6.00 -14.52 8.97
CA VAL A 6 -4.80 -15.38 8.92
C VAL A 6 -3.72 -14.78 9.80
N ASN A 7 -2.97 -15.64 10.47
CA ASN A 7 -1.83 -15.22 11.26
C ASN A 7 -0.55 -15.46 10.46
N TYR A 8 0.36 -14.49 10.52
CA TYR A 8 1.71 -14.59 10.01
C TYR A 8 2.67 -13.92 11.00
N TYR A 9 3.97 -14.04 10.78
CA TYR A 9 4.94 -13.63 11.78
C TYR A 9 6.04 -12.77 11.18
N ASP A 10 6.43 -11.72 11.93
CA ASP A 10 7.68 -11.00 11.75
C ASP A 10 8.57 -11.30 12.97
N GLY A 11 9.50 -12.23 12.81
CA GLY A 11 10.23 -12.80 13.94
C GLY A 11 9.27 -13.47 14.93
N SER A 12 9.20 -12.98 16.16
CA SER A 12 8.28 -13.46 17.20
C SER A 12 6.94 -12.70 17.24
N LEU A 13 6.80 -11.63 16.48
CA LEU A 13 5.58 -10.83 16.48
C LEU A 13 4.51 -11.47 15.60
N GLU A 14 3.37 -11.81 16.18
CA GLU A 14 2.21 -12.26 15.44
C GLU A 14 1.52 -11.07 14.76
N CYS A 15 1.24 -11.19 13.46
CA CYS A 15 0.46 -10.26 12.67
C CYS A 15 -0.84 -10.91 12.21
N LYS A 16 -1.95 -10.14 12.18
CA LYS A 16 -3.29 -10.63 11.83
C LYS A 16 -3.80 -9.99 10.55
N GLY A 17 -3.58 -10.67 9.42
CA GLY A 17 -4.10 -10.23 8.12
C GLY A 17 -5.51 -10.75 7.84
N TYR A 18 -6.16 -10.17 6.82
CA TYR A 18 -7.42 -10.67 6.28
C TYR A 18 -7.21 -11.10 4.83
N LEU A 19 -7.35 -12.40 4.59
CA LEU A 19 -7.05 -13.06 3.32
C LEU A 19 -8.33 -13.49 2.61
N SER A 20 -8.41 -13.18 1.31
CA SER A 20 -9.40 -13.77 0.42
C SER A 20 -8.75 -14.25 -0.88
N VAL A 21 -8.98 -15.51 -1.23
CA VAL A 21 -8.48 -16.13 -2.46
C VAL A 21 -9.69 -16.62 -3.26
N PRO A 22 -9.99 -16.02 -4.42
CA PRO A 22 -11.05 -16.49 -5.29
C PRO A 22 -10.81 -17.94 -5.74
N LYS A 23 -11.91 -18.69 -6.00
CA LYS A 23 -11.79 -20.03 -6.59
C LYS A 23 -11.23 -19.90 -8.01
N SER A 24 -10.15 -20.61 -8.27
CA SER A 24 -9.48 -20.63 -9.56
C SER A 24 -8.94 -22.02 -9.87
N THR A 25 -8.73 -22.32 -11.13
CA THR A 25 -8.08 -23.54 -11.65
C THR A 25 -6.55 -23.37 -11.79
N HIS A 26 -6.04 -22.16 -11.56
CA HIS A 26 -4.61 -21.82 -11.61
C HIS A 26 -4.29 -20.87 -10.46
N ASP A 27 -3.02 -20.74 -10.14
CA ASP A 27 -2.56 -19.81 -9.12
C ASP A 27 -2.76 -18.36 -9.58
N LEU A 28 -3.20 -17.50 -8.66
CA LEU A 28 -3.58 -16.12 -8.92
C LEU A 28 -2.48 -15.15 -8.49
N PRO A 29 -2.34 -14.00 -9.16
CA PRO A 29 -1.56 -12.90 -8.62
C PRO A 29 -2.12 -12.49 -7.25
N LEU A 30 -1.23 -12.09 -6.33
CA LEU A 30 -1.57 -11.61 -5.00
C LEU A 30 -1.38 -10.10 -4.88
N VAL A 31 -2.40 -9.41 -4.38
CA VAL A 31 -2.30 -8.00 -4.00
C VAL A 31 -2.35 -7.88 -2.48
N LEU A 32 -1.26 -7.38 -1.89
CA LEU A 32 -1.21 -6.97 -0.49
C LEU A 32 -1.87 -5.59 -0.34
N VAL A 33 -2.58 -5.36 0.75
CA VAL A 33 -3.26 -4.08 1.04
C VAL A 33 -2.72 -3.52 2.35
N GLY A 34 -1.95 -2.43 2.26
CA GLY A 34 -1.43 -1.69 3.41
C GLY A 34 -2.47 -0.75 4.00
N HIS A 35 -2.63 -0.82 5.32
CA HIS A 35 -3.65 -0.06 6.05
C HIS A 35 -3.28 1.40 6.30
N THR A 36 -4.29 2.21 6.62
CA THR A 36 -4.13 3.60 7.09
C THR A 36 -3.47 3.64 8.48
N TRP A 37 -3.24 4.82 9.00
CA TRP A 37 -2.62 5.00 10.33
C TRP A 37 -3.41 4.38 11.49
N LYS A 38 -4.71 4.10 11.29
CA LYS A 38 -5.57 3.49 12.30
C LYS A 38 -5.24 2.02 12.59
N GLY A 39 -4.58 1.33 11.64
CA GLY A 39 -4.46 -0.14 11.65
C GLY A 39 -5.45 -0.79 10.67
N ARG A 40 -5.35 -2.11 10.47
CA ARG A 40 -6.23 -2.85 9.59
C ARG A 40 -7.68 -2.78 10.07
N SER A 41 -8.58 -2.45 9.18
CA SER A 41 -9.99 -2.22 9.48
C SER A 41 -10.90 -2.77 8.36
N GLU A 42 -12.20 -2.57 8.50
CA GLU A 42 -13.18 -2.92 7.46
C GLU A 42 -12.90 -2.20 6.13
N PHE A 43 -12.30 -1.01 6.15
CA PHE A 43 -11.95 -0.28 4.94
C PHE A 43 -10.98 -1.09 4.06
N GLU A 44 -9.92 -1.64 4.62
CA GLU A 44 -8.97 -2.47 3.90
C GLU A 44 -9.58 -3.80 3.50
N ASP A 45 -10.45 -4.38 4.33
CA ASP A 45 -11.15 -5.64 4.02
C ASP A 45 -12.12 -5.47 2.83
N GLN A 46 -12.76 -4.30 2.68
CA GLN A 46 -13.56 -3.95 1.49
C GLN A 46 -12.67 -3.82 0.23
N LYS A 47 -11.46 -3.28 0.35
CA LYS A 47 -10.50 -3.24 -0.78
C LYS A 47 -10.07 -4.65 -1.19
N VAL A 48 -9.88 -5.57 -0.22
CA VAL A 48 -9.66 -7.00 -0.51
C VAL A 48 -10.81 -7.60 -1.32
N ALA A 49 -12.06 -7.30 -0.96
CA ALA A 49 -13.22 -7.78 -1.71
C ALA A 49 -13.25 -7.22 -3.13
N ALA A 50 -12.98 -5.93 -3.32
CA ALA A 50 -12.93 -5.29 -4.63
C ALA A 50 -11.80 -5.85 -5.53
N LEU A 51 -10.64 -6.18 -4.96
CA LEU A 51 -9.55 -6.84 -5.69
C LEU A 51 -9.92 -8.26 -6.13
N ASN A 52 -10.72 -8.98 -5.32
CA ASN A 52 -11.23 -10.30 -5.72
C ASN A 52 -12.20 -10.20 -6.91
N GLU A 53 -12.97 -9.12 -7.02
CA GLU A 53 -13.84 -8.88 -8.19
C GLU A 53 -13.03 -8.66 -9.48
N LEU A 54 -11.81 -8.13 -9.35
CA LEU A 54 -10.83 -8.03 -10.44
C LEU A 54 -10.09 -9.35 -10.73
N GLY A 55 -10.35 -10.41 -9.95
CA GLY A 55 -9.75 -11.74 -10.15
C GLY A 55 -8.44 -11.99 -9.40
N TYR A 56 -8.00 -11.10 -8.53
CA TYR A 56 -6.78 -11.25 -7.74
C TYR A 56 -7.04 -11.95 -6.40
N ALA A 57 -6.09 -12.74 -5.90
CA ALA A 57 -5.99 -13.03 -4.48
C ALA A 57 -5.60 -11.75 -3.74
N ALA A 58 -6.13 -11.51 -2.54
CA ALA A 58 -5.82 -10.29 -1.82
C ALA A 58 -5.69 -10.55 -0.30
N LEU A 59 -4.72 -9.85 0.31
CA LEU A 59 -4.40 -9.92 1.74
C LEU A 59 -4.26 -8.51 2.30
N SER A 60 -5.18 -8.06 3.16
CA SER A 60 -4.90 -6.87 3.95
C SER A 60 -3.94 -7.22 5.08
N ILE A 61 -2.81 -6.50 5.13
CA ILE A 61 -1.70 -6.80 6.04
C ILE A 61 -1.82 -6.04 7.35
N ASP A 62 -1.23 -6.60 8.41
CA ASP A 62 -1.15 -5.99 9.74
C ASP A 62 0.29 -5.50 9.96
N LEU A 63 0.50 -4.19 9.89
CA LEU A 63 1.82 -3.58 10.06
C LEU A 63 2.20 -3.42 11.54
N TYR A 64 1.20 -3.35 12.44
CA TYR A 64 1.43 -3.10 13.86
C TYR A 64 1.67 -4.38 14.68
N GLY A 65 1.09 -5.48 14.22
CA GLY A 65 1.06 -6.75 14.94
C GLY A 65 -0.15 -6.88 15.88
N GLY A 66 -0.54 -8.12 16.17
CA GLY A 66 -1.66 -8.43 17.06
C GLY A 66 -3.05 -8.02 16.54
N GLY A 67 -3.13 -7.37 15.38
CA GLY A 67 -4.37 -6.77 14.86
C GLY A 67 -4.75 -5.49 15.60
N VAL A 68 -3.76 -4.73 16.06
CA VAL A 68 -3.98 -3.49 16.84
C VAL A 68 -4.58 -2.40 15.97
N ASN A 69 -5.53 -1.67 16.54
CA ASN A 69 -6.18 -0.50 15.94
C ASN A 69 -6.21 0.65 16.94
N GLY A 70 -5.78 1.83 16.53
CA GLY A 70 -5.91 3.04 17.33
C GLY A 70 -7.34 3.58 17.35
N GLN A 71 -7.74 4.15 18.48
CA GLN A 71 -9.08 4.68 18.72
C GLN A 71 -9.11 6.21 18.82
N SER A 72 -7.94 6.86 18.86
CA SER A 72 -7.77 8.32 18.89
C SER A 72 -6.64 8.77 17.96
N VAL A 73 -6.55 10.07 17.72
CA VAL A 73 -5.45 10.68 16.94
C VAL A 73 -4.10 10.38 17.61
N GLU A 74 -4.02 10.50 18.92
CA GLU A 74 -2.81 10.27 19.71
C GLU A 74 -2.35 8.81 19.63
N GLU A 75 -3.31 7.87 19.74
CA GLU A 75 -3.01 6.44 19.59
C GLU A 75 -2.54 6.11 18.18
N ASN A 76 -3.20 6.64 17.16
CA ASN A 76 -2.79 6.45 15.76
C ASN A 76 -1.38 6.99 15.50
N GLN A 77 -1.05 8.17 16.05
CA GLN A 77 0.29 8.74 15.95
C GLN A 77 1.33 7.87 16.65
N ALA A 78 1.03 7.37 17.85
CA ALA A 78 1.92 6.47 18.58
C ALA A 78 2.17 5.14 17.82
N LEU A 79 1.17 4.63 17.09
CA LEU A 79 1.30 3.40 16.29
C LEU A 79 2.20 3.57 15.06
N ILE A 80 2.15 4.71 14.38
CA ILE A 80 2.99 4.93 13.18
C ILE A 80 4.41 5.40 13.52
N GLU A 81 4.60 6.05 14.68
CA GLU A 81 5.86 6.70 15.05
C GLU A 81 7.09 5.76 14.98
N PRO A 82 7.05 4.49 15.45
CA PRO A 82 8.17 3.57 15.34
C PRO A 82 8.63 3.35 13.90
N PHE A 83 7.69 3.26 12.95
CA PHE A 83 7.96 3.03 11.52
C PHE A 83 8.46 4.28 10.80
N ILE A 84 8.04 5.46 11.27
CA ILE A 84 8.56 6.74 10.76
C ILE A 84 10.01 6.94 11.21
N LYS A 85 10.36 6.54 12.45
CA LYS A 85 11.69 6.70 13.05
C LYS A 85 12.67 5.60 12.63
N ASP A 86 12.18 4.38 12.39
CA ASP A 86 12.99 3.22 12.01
C ASP A 86 12.48 2.62 10.71
N ARG A 87 13.07 3.06 9.59
CA ARG A 87 12.73 2.57 8.27
C ARG A 87 13.17 1.13 8.02
N GLN A 88 14.18 0.66 8.74
CA GLN A 88 14.61 -0.74 8.64
C GLN A 88 13.56 -1.66 9.26
N LEU A 89 13.02 -1.32 10.43
CA LEU A 89 11.89 -2.03 11.02
C LEU A 89 10.69 -2.04 10.07
N PHE A 90 10.40 -0.91 9.43
CA PHE A 90 9.29 -0.82 8.49
C PHE A 90 9.47 -1.76 7.29
N ARG A 91 10.64 -1.74 6.65
CA ARG A 91 10.99 -2.62 5.52
C ARG A 91 10.90 -4.09 5.92
N GLN A 92 11.46 -4.46 7.07
CA GLN A 92 11.38 -5.84 7.57
C GLN A 92 9.93 -6.30 7.74
N ARG A 93 9.07 -5.48 8.34
CA ARG A 93 7.65 -5.80 8.53
C ARG A 93 6.94 -6.03 7.19
N LEU A 94 7.22 -5.21 6.19
CA LEU A 94 6.66 -5.33 4.85
C LEU A 94 7.15 -6.60 4.14
N ILE A 95 8.45 -6.86 4.21
CA ILE A 95 9.06 -8.07 3.61
C ILE A 95 8.47 -9.34 4.25
N SER A 96 8.28 -9.36 5.58
CA SER A 96 7.65 -10.49 6.27
C SER A 96 6.24 -10.77 5.77
N ALA A 97 5.44 -9.73 5.48
CA ALA A 97 4.12 -9.88 4.88
C ALA A 97 4.19 -10.42 3.44
N VAL A 98 5.14 -9.95 2.62
CA VAL A 98 5.36 -10.47 1.26
C VAL A 98 5.77 -11.93 1.30
N GLU A 99 6.73 -12.30 2.14
CA GLU A 99 7.19 -13.69 2.29
C GLU A 99 6.05 -14.62 2.72
N PHE A 100 5.22 -14.19 3.67
CA PHE A 100 4.01 -14.94 3.99
C PHE A 100 3.08 -15.09 2.78
N GLY A 101 2.88 -14.00 2.02
CA GLY A 101 2.08 -13.99 0.80
C GLY A 101 2.51 -15.06 -0.21
N LYS A 102 3.81 -15.26 -0.38
CA LYS A 102 4.39 -16.29 -1.27
C LYS A 102 4.05 -17.72 -0.87
N THR A 103 3.69 -17.95 0.40
CA THR A 103 3.34 -19.29 0.92
C THR A 103 1.86 -19.62 0.78
N ILE A 104 1.02 -18.67 0.38
CA ILE A 104 -0.43 -18.85 0.32
C ILE A 104 -0.79 -19.78 -0.83
N LYS A 105 -1.53 -20.84 -0.51
CA LYS A 105 -1.99 -21.80 -1.52
C LYS A 105 -2.96 -21.12 -2.50
N GLY A 106 -2.72 -21.31 -3.79
CA GLY A 106 -3.50 -20.73 -4.89
C GLY A 106 -3.01 -19.34 -5.30
N VAL A 107 -1.81 -18.94 -4.82
CA VAL A 107 -1.13 -17.70 -5.21
C VAL A 107 0.09 -18.03 -6.08
N ASP A 108 0.25 -17.28 -7.17
CA ASP A 108 1.48 -17.24 -7.95
C ASP A 108 2.52 -16.39 -7.21
N SER A 109 3.49 -17.03 -6.58
CA SER A 109 4.51 -16.36 -5.76
C SER A 109 5.42 -15.42 -6.55
N SER A 110 5.43 -15.47 -7.87
CA SER A 110 6.16 -14.56 -8.75
C SER A 110 5.37 -13.30 -9.09
N LYS A 111 4.07 -13.25 -8.77
CA LYS A 111 3.14 -12.17 -9.10
C LYS A 111 2.53 -11.56 -7.84
N ILE A 112 3.32 -10.74 -7.17
CA ILE A 112 2.90 -10.06 -5.94
C ILE A 112 3.02 -8.55 -6.14
N ALA A 113 2.00 -7.80 -5.73
CA ALA A 113 2.00 -6.36 -5.65
C ALA A 113 1.55 -5.88 -4.26
N LEU A 114 1.93 -4.66 -3.89
CA LEU A 114 1.45 -3.98 -2.69
C LEU A 114 0.72 -2.70 -3.09
N ILE A 115 -0.53 -2.55 -2.69
CA ILE A 115 -1.22 -1.26 -2.69
C ILE A 115 -1.39 -0.77 -1.26
N GLY A 116 -1.42 0.53 -1.03
CA GLY A 116 -1.60 1.03 0.32
C GLY A 116 -2.20 2.43 0.38
N PHE A 117 -2.86 2.73 1.49
CA PHE A 117 -3.63 3.95 1.70
C PHE A 117 -3.07 4.76 2.85
N CYS A 118 -2.83 6.07 2.68
CA CYS A 118 -2.27 6.95 3.70
C CYS A 118 -0.90 6.42 4.22
N PHE A 119 -0.81 5.96 5.45
CA PHE A 119 0.38 5.28 6.00
C PHE A 119 0.75 4.03 5.19
N GLY A 120 -0.23 3.25 4.73
CA GLY A 120 -0.02 2.14 3.80
C GLY A 120 0.52 2.59 2.44
N GLY A 121 0.20 3.81 2.01
CA GLY A 121 0.80 4.41 0.81
C GLY A 121 2.29 4.70 0.98
N LEU A 122 2.70 5.19 2.16
CA LEU A 122 4.12 5.28 2.53
C LEU A 122 4.76 3.89 2.58
N ALA A 123 4.04 2.87 3.11
CA ALA A 123 4.51 1.49 3.14
C ALA A 123 4.85 0.97 1.74
N ALA A 124 4.00 1.26 0.74
CA ALA A 124 4.24 0.88 -0.65
C ALA A 124 5.50 1.54 -1.23
N ILE A 125 5.70 2.84 -0.97
CA ILE A 125 6.91 3.57 -1.36
C ILE A 125 8.14 2.99 -0.65
N GLU A 126 8.04 2.70 0.65
CA GLU A 126 9.16 2.20 1.45
C GLU A 126 9.58 0.77 1.06
N LEU A 127 8.61 -0.07 0.65
CA LEU A 127 8.93 -1.38 0.09
C LEU A 127 9.68 -1.26 -1.24
N ALA A 128 9.26 -0.35 -2.13
CA ALA A 128 9.99 -0.08 -3.37
C ALA A 128 11.41 0.41 -3.09
N ARG A 129 11.59 1.36 -2.15
CA ARG A 129 12.89 1.88 -1.70
C ARG A 129 13.81 0.82 -1.10
N SER A 130 13.26 -0.25 -0.56
CA SER A 130 14.06 -1.32 0.07
C SER A 130 14.88 -2.13 -0.93
N GLY A 131 14.59 -2.00 -2.23
CA GLY A 131 15.17 -2.84 -3.27
C GLY A 131 14.63 -4.28 -3.29
N TYR A 132 13.68 -4.60 -2.39
CA TYR A 132 13.02 -5.90 -2.38
C TYR A 132 12.07 -6.01 -3.58
N GLU A 133 12.29 -7.01 -4.43
CA GLU A 133 11.62 -7.12 -5.72
C GLU A 133 10.24 -7.79 -5.60
N ILE A 134 9.21 -7.05 -6.01
CA ILE A 134 7.85 -7.53 -6.29
C ILE A 134 7.39 -6.93 -7.62
N SER A 135 6.23 -7.36 -8.13
CA SER A 135 5.73 -6.88 -9.43
C SER A 135 5.45 -5.38 -9.47
N GLY A 136 4.91 -4.81 -8.39
CA GLY A 136 4.63 -3.37 -8.33
C GLY A 136 4.13 -2.88 -6.98
N CYS A 137 4.28 -1.58 -6.75
CA CYS A 137 3.78 -0.87 -5.58
C CYS A 137 2.86 0.27 -5.98
N VAL A 138 1.73 0.46 -5.28
CA VAL A 138 0.81 1.58 -5.51
C VAL A 138 0.53 2.32 -4.21
N SER A 139 0.80 3.61 -4.21
CA SER A 139 0.55 4.52 -3.09
C SER A 139 -0.69 5.36 -3.36
N PHE A 140 -1.75 5.19 -2.58
CA PHE A 140 -2.93 6.06 -2.58
C PHE A 140 -2.81 7.09 -1.46
N HIS A 141 -2.80 8.37 -1.80
CA HIS A 141 -2.64 9.49 -0.87
C HIS A 141 -1.64 9.18 0.25
N GLY A 142 -0.49 8.61 -0.14
CA GLY A 142 0.56 8.24 0.79
C GLY A 142 1.32 9.45 1.31
N LEU A 143 1.87 9.30 2.52
CA LEU A 143 2.87 10.22 3.02
C LEU A 143 4.15 10.06 2.19
N LEU A 144 4.81 11.14 1.83
CA LEU A 144 6.01 11.15 0.99
C LEU A 144 7.28 11.48 1.78
N ASN A 145 7.30 11.14 3.07
CA ASN A 145 8.47 11.38 3.91
C ASN A 145 9.71 10.70 3.33
N GLN A 146 10.79 11.44 3.25
CA GLN A 146 12.08 10.88 2.88
C GLN A 146 12.52 9.81 3.88
N SER A 147 13.28 8.84 3.38
CA SER A 147 13.93 7.84 4.21
C SER A 147 15.32 8.36 4.62
N ASP A 148 15.73 8.07 5.85
CA ASP A 148 17.10 8.27 6.33
C ASP A 148 18.04 7.13 5.86
N GLN A 149 17.45 6.05 5.32
CA GLN A 149 18.20 4.93 4.76
C GLN A 149 18.63 5.25 3.32
N PRO A 150 19.84 4.85 2.92
CA PRO A 150 20.22 4.91 1.51
C PRO A 150 19.18 4.18 0.67
N PHE A 151 18.73 4.81 -0.41
CA PHE A 151 17.89 4.09 -1.34
C PHE A 151 18.72 3.06 -2.10
N GLN A 152 18.14 1.88 -2.27
CA GLN A 152 18.68 0.84 -3.12
C GLN A 152 18.22 1.09 -4.57
N LYS A 153 18.81 0.41 -5.52
CA LYS A 153 18.24 0.39 -6.87
C LYS A 153 16.80 -0.10 -6.78
N VAL A 154 15.85 0.70 -7.25
CA VAL A 154 14.43 0.37 -7.21
C VAL A 154 14.09 -0.47 -8.45
N ASN A 155 13.91 -1.78 -8.26
CA ASN A 155 13.53 -2.70 -9.33
C ASN A 155 12.00 -2.88 -9.44
N THR A 156 11.27 -2.56 -8.36
CA THR A 156 9.81 -2.63 -8.29
C THR A 156 9.20 -1.41 -8.97
N LYS A 157 8.24 -1.61 -9.89
CA LYS A 157 7.50 -0.50 -10.49
C LYS A 157 6.66 0.23 -9.44
N LEU A 158 6.56 1.55 -9.53
CA LEU A 158 5.86 2.40 -8.56
C LEU A 158 4.81 3.28 -9.22
N LEU A 159 3.57 3.24 -8.71
CA LEU A 159 2.51 4.18 -9.04
C LEU A 159 2.13 4.99 -7.80
N VAL A 160 2.18 6.32 -7.89
CA VAL A 160 1.76 7.24 -6.83
C VAL A 160 0.52 8.00 -7.26
N LEU A 161 -0.55 7.91 -6.46
CA LEU A 161 -1.87 8.51 -6.70
C LEU A 161 -2.13 9.56 -5.60
N HIS A 162 -1.98 10.83 -5.94
CA HIS A 162 -1.89 11.93 -4.99
C HIS A 162 -3.03 12.94 -5.15
N GLY A 163 -3.53 13.48 -4.07
CA GLY A 163 -4.47 14.61 -4.07
C GLY A 163 -3.74 15.95 -4.05
N ASP A 164 -3.98 16.81 -5.05
CA ASP A 164 -3.33 18.12 -5.21
C ASP A 164 -3.46 19.05 -3.98
N LYS A 165 -4.56 18.92 -3.23
CA LYS A 165 -4.83 19.68 -1.99
C LYS A 165 -4.50 18.92 -0.70
N ASP A 166 -3.70 17.86 -0.76
CA ASP A 166 -3.30 17.10 0.42
C ASP A 166 -2.38 17.94 1.32
N PRO A 167 -2.82 18.39 2.50
CA PRO A 167 -2.01 19.24 3.37
C PRO A 167 -0.90 18.47 4.10
N MET A 168 -0.92 17.14 4.06
CA MET A 168 0.07 16.29 4.72
C MET A 168 1.35 16.12 3.87
N VAL A 169 1.31 16.57 2.61
CA VAL A 169 2.42 16.45 1.66
C VAL A 169 2.71 17.81 1.02
N SER A 170 3.91 18.32 1.24
CA SER A 170 4.37 19.56 0.62
C SER A 170 4.86 19.32 -0.82
N SER A 171 4.83 20.36 -1.65
CA SER A 171 5.38 20.32 -3.01
C SER A 171 6.86 19.91 -3.03
N ASN A 172 7.64 20.29 -2.01
CA ASN A 172 9.05 19.89 -1.90
C ASN A 172 9.20 18.39 -1.68
N GLN A 173 8.29 17.74 -0.94
CA GLN A 173 8.32 16.28 -0.76
C GLN A 173 7.95 15.54 -2.04
N ILE A 174 7.04 16.13 -2.86
CA ILE A 174 6.70 15.57 -4.18
C ILE A 174 7.93 15.62 -5.08
N LEU A 175 8.58 16.78 -5.21
CA LEU A 175 9.80 16.93 -6.01
C LEU A 175 10.92 16.00 -5.54
N ALA A 176 11.14 15.94 -4.22
CA ALA A 176 12.17 15.07 -3.64
C ALA A 176 11.93 13.58 -3.95
N LEU A 177 10.67 13.10 -3.91
CA LEU A 177 10.35 11.73 -4.31
C LEU A 177 10.59 11.50 -5.81
N GLN A 178 10.21 12.46 -6.67
CA GLN A 178 10.41 12.35 -8.12
C GLN A 178 11.91 12.31 -8.48
N ASP A 179 12.72 13.15 -7.83
CA ASP A 179 14.17 13.16 -8.00
C ASP A 179 14.77 11.82 -7.53
N GLU A 180 14.38 11.35 -6.34
CA GLU A 180 14.84 10.07 -5.78
C GLU A 180 14.51 8.89 -6.72
N MET A 181 13.28 8.81 -7.24
CA MET A 181 12.88 7.72 -8.14
C MET A 181 13.62 7.80 -9.48
N THR A 182 13.91 9.00 -9.96
CA THR A 182 14.68 9.20 -11.19
C THR A 182 16.14 8.81 -11.00
N GLU A 183 16.76 9.23 -9.89
CA GLU A 183 18.15 8.90 -9.57
C GLU A 183 18.36 7.40 -9.31
N SER A 184 17.35 6.71 -8.78
CA SER A 184 17.36 5.26 -8.57
C SER A 184 17.04 4.44 -9.83
N GLU A 185 16.85 5.09 -10.98
CA GLU A 185 16.46 4.45 -12.25
C GLU A 185 15.16 3.61 -12.15
N ALA A 186 14.25 4.01 -11.26
CA ALA A 186 12.97 3.34 -11.07
C ALA A 186 12.04 3.50 -12.29
N ASP A 187 11.20 2.50 -12.55
CA ASP A 187 10.01 2.65 -13.40
C ASP A 187 8.87 3.17 -12.53
N TRP A 188 8.55 4.47 -12.66
CA TRP A 188 7.59 5.13 -11.78
C TRP A 188 6.62 6.05 -12.50
N GLN A 189 5.43 6.20 -11.92
CA GLN A 189 4.41 7.14 -12.34
C GLN A 189 3.87 7.92 -11.15
N PHE A 190 3.58 9.21 -11.34
CA PHE A 190 2.94 10.07 -10.35
C PHE A 190 1.72 10.75 -10.99
N ILE A 191 0.53 10.49 -10.42
CA ILE A 191 -0.73 11.09 -10.88
C ILE A 191 -1.26 11.99 -9.77
N SER A 192 -1.41 13.28 -10.07
CA SER A 192 -2.01 14.27 -9.18
C SER A 192 -3.44 14.56 -9.58
N TYR A 193 -4.37 14.41 -8.64
CA TYR A 193 -5.80 14.69 -8.82
C TYR A 193 -6.12 16.10 -8.33
N GLY A 194 -6.45 17.00 -9.24
CA GLY A 194 -6.75 18.41 -8.93
C GLY A 194 -7.94 18.56 -7.97
N ASN A 195 -7.85 19.54 -7.05
CA ASN A 195 -8.87 19.85 -6.04
C ASN A 195 -9.21 18.68 -5.09
N THR A 196 -8.30 17.76 -4.87
CA THR A 196 -8.49 16.53 -4.11
C THR A 196 -7.63 16.56 -2.85
N TYR A 197 -8.24 16.31 -1.71
CA TYR A 197 -7.58 16.26 -0.39
C TYR A 197 -6.99 14.89 -0.08
N HIS A 198 -6.36 14.75 1.11
CA HIS A 198 -5.95 13.45 1.65
C HIS A 198 -7.16 12.53 1.89
N ALA A 199 -6.95 11.22 1.97
CA ALA A 199 -7.98 10.20 2.20
C ALA A 199 -9.15 10.20 1.19
N PHE A 200 -8.93 10.71 -0.02
CA PHE A 200 -9.97 10.85 -1.04
C PHE A 200 -10.62 9.52 -1.48
N THR A 201 -10.05 8.38 -1.12
CA THR A 201 -10.59 7.04 -1.42
C THR A 201 -11.47 6.47 -0.31
N ASN A 202 -11.62 7.20 0.81
CA ASN A 202 -12.41 6.74 1.96
C ASN A 202 -13.76 7.47 2.01
N PRO A 203 -14.90 6.81 1.73
CA PRO A 203 -16.23 7.45 1.75
C PRO A 203 -16.63 8.05 3.09
N ALA A 204 -15.99 7.62 4.19
CA ALA A 204 -16.26 8.18 5.53
C ALA A 204 -15.41 9.43 5.85
N ALA A 205 -14.45 9.80 5.00
CA ALA A 205 -13.59 10.96 5.22
C ALA A 205 -14.37 12.26 4.93
N ASN A 206 -14.51 13.12 5.96
CA ASN A 206 -15.25 14.36 5.88
C ASN A 206 -14.71 15.42 6.87
N ASP A 207 -13.38 15.53 6.99
CA ASP A 207 -12.72 16.49 7.88
C ASP A 207 -11.90 17.47 7.05
N ILE A 208 -12.47 18.65 6.79
CA ILE A 208 -11.81 19.71 6.00
C ILE A 208 -10.66 20.35 6.78
N GLU A 209 -10.76 20.44 8.11
CA GLU A 209 -9.72 21.06 8.94
C GLU A 209 -8.47 20.19 8.98
N MET A 210 -8.63 18.87 9.07
CA MET A 210 -7.54 17.91 8.93
C MET A 210 -7.11 17.73 7.46
N GLY A 211 -7.90 18.16 6.50
CA GLY A 211 -7.65 17.97 5.07
C GLY A 211 -7.87 16.54 4.59
N THR A 212 -8.75 15.78 5.27
CA THR A 212 -9.12 14.42 4.91
C THR A 212 -10.56 14.40 4.39
N VAL A 213 -10.75 14.38 3.07
CA VAL A 213 -12.05 14.52 2.44
C VAL A 213 -12.21 13.54 1.28
N TYR A 214 -13.29 12.78 1.29
CA TYR A 214 -13.65 11.89 0.17
C TYR A 214 -13.89 12.68 -1.11
N ASN A 215 -13.40 12.13 -2.22
CA ASN A 215 -13.69 12.65 -3.55
C ASN A 215 -14.05 11.49 -4.49
N HIS A 216 -15.32 11.38 -4.82
CA HIS A 216 -15.86 10.29 -5.63
C HIS A 216 -15.16 10.12 -6.99
N ASP A 217 -14.93 11.21 -7.70
CA ASP A 217 -14.31 11.13 -9.03
C ASP A 217 -12.85 10.70 -8.95
N SER A 218 -12.11 11.23 -7.97
CA SER A 218 -10.71 10.87 -7.75
C SER A 218 -10.57 9.43 -7.23
N ASP A 219 -11.51 8.95 -6.41
CA ASP A 219 -11.55 7.54 -5.97
C ASP A 219 -11.69 6.61 -7.18
N ILE A 220 -12.70 6.83 -8.04
CA ILE A 220 -12.91 6.00 -9.25
C ILE A 220 -11.72 6.08 -10.21
N ARG A 221 -11.20 7.28 -10.47
CA ARG A 221 -10.08 7.47 -11.40
C ARG A 221 -8.81 6.81 -10.89
N SER A 222 -8.52 6.93 -9.60
CA SER A 222 -7.35 6.32 -8.99
C SER A 222 -7.45 4.79 -8.93
N TRP A 223 -8.65 4.25 -8.66
CA TRP A 223 -8.89 2.81 -8.72
C TRP A 223 -8.68 2.26 -10.14
N THR A 224 -9.16 2.97 -11.16
CA THR A 224 -8.94 2.60 -12.56
C THR A 224 -7.46 2.64 -12.94
N ALA A 225 -6.73 3.68 -12.52
CA ALA A 225 -5.30 3.79 -12.76
C ALA A 225 -4.52 2.62 -12.11
N MET A 226 -4.86 2.30 -10.85
CA MET A 226 -4.29 1.15 -10.13
C MET A 226 -4.62 -0.17 -10.84
N SER A 227 -5.86 -0.37 -11.29
CA SER A 227 -6.27 -1.61 -11.97
C SER A 227 -5.48 -1.82 -13.27
N ASN A 228 -5.32 -0.80 -14.09
CA ASN A 228 -4.50 -0.85 -15.31
C ASN A 228 -3.03 -1.14 -14.99
N PHE A 229 -2.49 -0.53 -13.93
CA PHE A 229 -1.13 -0.78 -13.48
C PHE A 229 -0.95 -2.23 -13.01
N LEU A 230 -1.90 -2.79 -12.26
CA LEU A 230 -1.84 -4.20 -11.83
C LEU A 230 -1.91 -5.16 -13.03
N GLU A 231 -2.75 -4.88 -14.02
CA GLU A 231 -2.78 -5.66 -15.26
C GLU A 231 -1.42 -5.63 -15.98
N GLU A 232 -0.79 -4.47 -16.06
CA GLU A 232 0.54 -4.32 -16.67
C GLU A 232 1.59 -5.14 -15.93
N VAL A 233 1.72 -4.98 -14.60
CA VAL A 233 2.80 -5.60 -13.83
C VAL A 233 2.62 -7.11 -13.65
N PHE A 234 1.39 -7.63 -13.77
CA PHE A 234 1.10 -9.06 -13.71
C PHE A 234 1.04 -9.74 -15.07
N SER A 235 0.88 -8.99 -16.17
CA SER A 235 1.03 -9.56 -17.49
C SER A 235 2.50 -9.89 -17.72
N ASN A 236 2.79 -11.15 -18.04
CA ASN A 236 4.13 -11.56 -18.46
C ASN A 236 4.41 -10.97 -19.86
N VAL A 237 4.65 -9.67 -19.92
CA VAL A 237 5.25 -9.08 -21.11
C VAL A 237 6.75 -9.32 -20.96
N ASN A 238 7.20 -10.52 -21.38
CA ASN A 238 8.61 -10.74 -21.63
C ASN A 238 9.06 -9.66 -22.63
N LYS A 239 9.79 -8.67 -22.14
CA LYS A 239 10.64 -7.82 -22.98
C LYS A 239 12.02 -8.43 -23.10
#